data_66501df7befbc5fc8c250b9278765433
#
_entry.id   66501df7befbc5fc8c250b9278765433
#
_cell.length_a   1.000
_cell.length_b   1.000
_cell.length_c   1.000
_cell.angle_alpha   90.00
_cell.angle_beta   90.00
_cell.angle_gamma   90.00
#
_symmetry.space_group_name_H-M   'P 1'
#
loop_
_entity.id
_entity.type
_entity.pdbx_description
1 polymer ?
#
loop_
_entity_poly.entity_id
_entity_poly.type
_entity_poly.pdbx_seq_one_letter_code
_entity_poly.pdbx_strand_id
1 'polypeptide(L)'
;MKSSPARIALTACLALAVGACSLLRPPPRFAPAPQKKVAPAEPPAPLPDQTEHFVLAPGQDVVGALQIVKVRKDETLSDIGRRFNVGLGEMTRANPNIDPWLPKPGTAVIVPTQYILPDAPHRGIVVNLAAMRLFYFPPHKRGKPQIVITHPVGIGRQGWKTPQGVTRVLSHEKNPVWHVPPSIIAEHLKEGDKLPRVMGPGPDNPLGDYALHLAWPGYLIHGTNKPVSVGLRVSHGCVHLFPEDIAQIFKMVSNGTEVRVVNQPYVFGWLDGRLYLQSAGPLEDDKRPWAKQSRRLLAVTLTRAQRKNLKQLEQKIDWGRVAQLVAAPVGVPVPVSGDQSVDPGVDGGGDGLQQVVAHARLVQNILPPGSTWDGKTDLPLSDSEFNKMMSGIDHGDGASSATSGDAHGVPAAAPAAGTPARSAADPAHGASAAPATTTDHTGT
;
A
#
# COMPACT_ATOMS: atom_id res chain seq x y z
N MET A 1 56.38 67.82 79.85
CA MET A 1 57.22 66.61 79.79
C MET A 1 56.67 65.67 78.73
N LYS A 2 57.44 65.38 77.69
CA LYS A 2 57.27 64.37 76.66
C LYS A 2 55.91 64.16 75.96
N SER A 3 55.66 64.95 74.98
CA SER A 3 54.62 64.70 73.94
C SER A 3 55.10 63.63 72.94
N SER A 4 54.33 62.64 72.73
CA SER A 4 54.61 61.50 71.90
C SER A 4 54.26 61.79 70.39
N PRO A 5 55.09 61.41 69.46
CA PRO A 5 54.89 61.69 67.99
C PRO A 5 54.05 60.65 67.25
N ALA A 6 52.97 60.13 67.90
CA ALA A 6 52.16 59.04 67.31
C ALA A 6 50.87 59.49 66.59
N ARG A 7 50.62 60.82 66.45
CA ARG A 7 49.36 61.29 65.85
C ARG A 7 49.46 61.82 64.42
N ILE A 8 50.64 61.88 63.81
CA ILE A 8 50.79 62.40 62.44
C ILE A 8 50.88 61.33 61.36
N ALA A 9 51.18 60.05 61.77
CA ALA A 9 51.25 58.96 60.83
C ALA A 9 49.91 58.34 60.42
N LEU A 10 48.82 58.63 61.18
CA LEU A 10 47.51 57.96 60.92
C LEU A 10 46.66 58.75 59.90
N THR A 11 46.94 60.05 59.70
CA THR A 11 46.16 60.93 58.79
C THR A 11 46.65 60.83 57.33
N ALA A 12 47.87 60.40 57.08
CA ALA A 12 48.39 60.26 55.74
C ALA A 12 48.03 58.96 55.06
N CYS A 13 47.81 57.90 55.84
CA CYS A 13 47.38 56.61 55.28
C CYS A 13 45.90 56.58 54.89
N LEU A 14 45.04 57.43 55.51
CA LEU A 14 43.60 57.41 55.22
C LEU A 14 43.27 58.23 53.93
N ALA A 15 44.12 59.13 53.53
CA ALA A 15 43.92 59.87 52.29
C ALA A 15 44.34 59.11 51.03
N LEU A 16 45.22 58.13 51.13
CA LEU A 16 45.63 57.28 50.01
C LEU A 16 44.68 56.09 49.77
N ALA A 17 43.88 55.69 50.75
CA ALA A 17 42.89 54.62 50.57
C ALA A 17 41.61 55.12 49.86
N VAL A 18 41.27 56.41 49.88
CA VAL A 18 40.08 56.90 49.18
C VAL A 18 40.31 57.13 47.67
N GLY A 19 41.55 57.33 47.26
CA GLY A 19 41.94 57.60 45.86
C GLY A 19 41.97 56.35 44.98
N ALA A 20 42.11 55.14 45.58
CA ALA A 20 42.22 53.93 44.86
C ALA A 20 40.87 53.24 44.46
N CYS A 21 39.76 53.69 45.09
CA CYS A 21 38.43 53.11 44.78
C CYS A 21 37.76 53.68 43.53
N SER A 22 38.30 54.73 42.91
CA SER A 22 37.68 55.38 41.72
C SER A 22 38.12 54.79 40.38
N LEU A 23 38.99 53.77 40.37
CA LEU A 23 39.53 53.17 39.15
C LEU A 23 38.96 51.78 38.84
N LEU A 24 38.15 51.18 39.70
CA LEU A 24 37.45 49.94 39.45
C LEU A 24 36.11 50.24 38.75
N ARG A 25 36.15 50.43 37.41
CA ARG A 25 34.94 50.38 36.60
C ARG A 25 34.28 48.99 36.77
N PRO A 26 32.99 48.90 37.14
CA PRO A 26 32.30 47.61 37.16
C PRO A 26 32.36 47.04 35.73
N PRO A 27 32.54 45.72 35.59
CA PRO A 27 32.53 45.08 34.28
C PRO A 27 31.20 45.38 33.57
N PRO A 28 31.23 45.56 32.24
CA PRO A 28 30.01 45.85 31.49
C PRO A 28 29.01 44.71 31.80
N ARG A 29 27.84 45.09 32.33
CA ARG A 29 26.71 44.19 32.48
C ARG A 29 26.31 43.84 31.06
N PHE A 30 26.68 42.64 30.61
CA PHE A 30 26.09 42.05 29.40
C PHE A 30 24.58 42.00 29.65
N ALA A 31 23.82 42.73 28.87
CA ALA A 31 22.37 42.55 28.83
C ALA A 31 22.11 41.06 28.45
N PRO A 32 21.23 40.37 29.16
CA PRO A 32 20.88 39.00 28.77
C PRO A 32 20.45 39.02 27.30
N ALA A 33 21.03 38.16 26.49
CA ALA A 33 20.63 37.98 25.09
C ALA A 33 19.10 37.85 25.03
N PRO A 34 18.45 38.47 24.04
CA PRO A 34 17.01 38.39 23.91
C PRO A 34 16.64 36.91 23.85
N GLN A 35 15.94 36.42 24.85
CA GLN A 35 15.40 35.05 24.85
C GLN A 35 14.45 34.98 23.68
N LYS A 36 14.81 34.15 22.67
CA LYS A 36 13.93 33.77 21.57
C LYS A 36 12.66 33.24 22.21
N LYS A 37 11.54 33.95 22.09
CA LYS A 37 10.23 33.45 22.51
C LYS A 37 10.06 32.09 21.81
N VAL A 38 10.23 31.00 22.56
CA VAL A 38 9.88 29.65 22.08
C VAL A 38 8.37 29.71 21.87
N ALA A 39 7.93 29.56 20.63
CA ALA A 39 6.50 29.42 20.35
C ALA A 39 5.96 28.27 21.22
N PRO A 40 4.74 28.40 21.74
CA PRO A 40 4.13 27.27 22.46
C PRO A 40 4.25 26.00 21.62
N ALA A 41 4.67 24.90 22.22
CA ALA A 41 4.75 23.62 21.54
C ALA A 41 3.36 23.29 20.98
N GLU A 42 3.29 23.02 19.68
CA GLU A 42 2.07 22.59 19.03
C GLU A 42 1.57 21.30 19.75
N PRO A 43 0.26 21.22 20.07
CA PRO A 43 -0.25 20.02 20.72
C PRO A 43 0.07 18.78 19.88
N PRO A 44 0.35 17.63 20.50
CA PRO A 44 0.67 16.43 19.75
C PRO A 44 -0.51 16.04 18.84
N ALA A 45 -0.19 15.58 17.62
CA ALA A 45 -1.20 15.08 16.68
C ALA A 45 -2.05 13.98 17.33
N PRO A 46 -3.33 13.81 16.94
CA PRO A 46 -4.19 12.76 17.46
C PRO A 46 -3.65 11.36 17.16
N LEU A 47 -4.16 10.35 17.88
CA LEU A 47 -3.86 8.95 17.62
C LEU A 47 -4.33 8.52 16.23
N PRO A 48 -3.70 7.48 15.61
CA PRO A 48 -4.15 6.91 14.36
C PRO A 48 -5.58 6.38 14.43
N ASP A 49 -6.30 6.51 13.32
CA ASP A 49 -7.59 5.84 13.15
C ASP A 49 -7.41 4.34 12.96
N GLN A 50 -8.48 3.59 13.17
CA GLN A 50 -8.52 2.17 12.87
C GLN A 50 -8.33 1.93 11.37
N THR A 51 -7.52 0.93 11.00
CA THR A 51 -7.11 0.68 9.61
C THR A 51 -7.57 -0.66 9.04
N GLU A 52 -8.13 -1.55 9.87
CA GLU A 52 -8.41 -2.93 9.50
C GLU A 52 -9.89 -3.31 9.57
N HIS A 53 -10.59 -2.93 10.63
CA HIS A 53 -11.95 -3.35 10.95
C HIS A 53 -12.94 -2.21 10.79
N PHE A 54 -13.91 -2.36 9.91
CA PHE A 54 -14.89 -1.32 9.65
C PHE A 54 -16.32 -1.86 9.74
N VAL A 55 -17.20 -1.08 10.36
CA VAL A 55 -18.64 -1.32 10.32
C VAL A 55 -19.19 -0.73 9.03
N LEU A 56 -19.93 -1.52 8.26
CA LEU A 56 -20.54 -1.05 7.02
C LEU A 56 -21.82 -0.30 7.32
N ALA A 57 -21.84 0.98 7.02
CA ALA A 57 -23.05 1.78 7.08
C ALA A 57 -23.95 1.47 5.85
N PRO A 58 -25.29 1.38 6.04
CA PRO A 58 -26.20 1.14 4.93
C PRO A 58 -26.04 2.18 3.81
N GLY A 59 -25.87 1.71 2.59
CA GLY A 59 -25.76 2.57 1.40
C GLY A 59 -24.42 3.30 1.22
N GLN A 60 -23.43 2.97 2.03
CA GLN A 60 -22.03 3.43 1.85
C GLN A 60 -21.18 2.29 1.30
N ASP A 61 -20.32 2.65 0.35
CA ASP A 61 -19.37 1.72 -0.27
C ASP A 61 -17.91 2.07 0.12
N VAL A 62 -17.72 3.10 0.94
CA VAL A 62 -16.39 3.61 1.34
C VAL A 62 -16.22 3.40 2.85
N VAL A 63 -15.06 2.91 3.24
CA VAL A 63 -14.69 2.68 4.64
C VAL A 63 -13.34 3.30 4.96
N GLY A 64 -13.11 3.61 6.24
CA GLY A 64 -11.87 4.23 6.71
C GLY A 64 -11.78 5.72 6.43
N ALA A 65 -10.62 6.29 6.68
CA ALA A 65 -10.31 7.70 6.46
C ALA A 65 -8.85 7.84 6.02
N LEU A 66 -8.56 8.87 5.25
CA LEU A 66 -7.19 9.19 4.85
C LEU A 66 -6.44 9.80 6.04
N GLN A 67 -5.22 9.35 6.23
CA GLN A 67 -4.35 9.84 7.28
C GLN A 67 -3.06 10.42 6.67
N ILE A 68 -2.42 11.32 7.40
CA ILE A 68 -1.09 11.85 7.09
C ILE A 68 -0.22 11.60 8.30
N VAL A 69 1.01 11.18 8.07
CA VAL A 69 2.04 11.08 9.11
C VAL A 69 3.32 11.78 8.67
N LYS A 70 4.14 12.17 9.65
CA LYS A 70 5.49 12.68 9.38
C LYS A 70 6.47 11.51 9.43
N VAL A 71 7.29 11.38 8.38
CA VAL A 71 8.37 10.38 8.29
C VAL A 71 9.34 10.57 9.46
N ARG A 72 9.71 9.50 10.13
CA ARG A 72 10.75 9.48 11.17
C ARG A 72 12.13 9.27 10.54
N LYS A 73 13.18 9.47 11.31
CA LYS A 73 14.54 9.16 10.89
C LYS A 73 14.69 7.66 10.61
N ASP A 74 15.39 7.32 9.54
CA ASP A 74 15.71 5.94 9.12
C ASP A 74 14.46 5.06 8.90
N GLU A 75 13.38 5.63 8.37
CA GLU A 75 12.09 4.99 8.12
C GLU A 75 11.77 5.00 6.62
N THR A 76 11.31 3.88 6.10
CA THR A 76 10.86 3.73 4.71
C THR A 76 9.34 3.88 4.58
N LEU A 77 8.82 4.04 3.35
CA LEU A 77 7.37 3.96 3.11
C LEU A 77 6.82 2.56 3.40
N SER A 78 7.64 1.50 3.27
CA SER A 78 7.26 0.15 3.65
C SER A 78 7.01 0.01 5.14
N ASP A 79 7.87 0.62 5.97
CA ASP A 79 7.71 0.61 7.43
C ASP A 79 6.44 1.33 7.86
N ILE A 80 6.21 2.51 7.28
CA ILE A 80 4.99 3.28 7.54
C ILE A 80 3.77 2.47 7.06
N GLY A 81 3.84 1.91 5.86
CA GLY A 81 2.76 1.10 5.28
C GLY A 81 2.39 -0.06 6.19
N ARG A 82 3.34 -0.90 6.61
CA ARG A 82 3.09 -2.03 7.50
C ARG A 82 2.48 -1.58 8.84
N ARG A 83 2.95 -0.46 9.41
CA ARG A 83 2.40 0.10 10.65
C ARG A 83 0.92 0.44 10.56
N PHE A 84 0.48 0.86 9.40
CA PHE A 84 -0.91 1.26 9.16
C PHE A 84 -1.70 0.24 8.31
N ASN A 85 -1.19 -0.98 8.19
CA ASN A 85 -1.84 -2.05 7.39
C ASN A 85 -2.08 -1.64 5.94
N VAL A 86 -1.05 -1.07 5.32
CA VAL A 86 -1.04 -0.59 3.92
C VAL A 86 0.15 -1.21 3.20
N GLY A 87 -0.06 -1.71 1.99
CA GLY A 87 0.99 -2.30 1.17
C GLY A 87 1.91 -1.24 0.55
N LEU A 88 3.16 -1.62 0.24
CA LEU A 88 4.13 -0.70 -0.36
C LEU A 88 3.61 -0.07 -1.65
N GLY A 89 2.96 -0.84 -2.54
CA GLY A 89 2.39 -0.31 -3.77
C GLY A 89 1.25 0.69 -3.56
N GLU A 90 0.47 0.59 -2.47
CA GLU A 90 -0.53 1.59 -2.11
C GLU A 90 0.14 2.87 -1.58
N MET A 91 1.17 2.72 -0.74
CA MET A 91 1.95 3.85 -0.22
C MET A 91 2.64 4.64 -1.34
N THR A 92 3.28 3.98 -2.30
CA THR A 92 3.97 4.64 -3.42
C THR A 92 3.00 5.36 -4.35
N ARG A 93 1.84 4.76 -4.66
CA ARG A 93 0.81 5.41 -5.47
C ARG A 93 0.24 6.68 -4.81
N ALA A 94 0.04 6.64 -3.51
CA ALA A 94 -0.45 7.81 -2.77
C ALA A 94 0.62 8.90 -2.58
N ASN A 95 1.90 8.57 -2.80
CA ASN A 95 3.05 9.46 -2.57
C ASN A 95 4.05 9.42 -3.76
N PRO A 96 3.63 9.74 -4.99
CA PRO A 96 4.42 9.48 -6.20
C PRO A 96 5.74 10.28 -6.27
N ASN A 97 5.86 11.39 -5.51
CA ASN A 97 7.02 12.25 -5.50
C ASN A 97 7.96 11.98 -4.30
N ILE A 98 7.75 10.91 -3.57
CA ILE A 98 8.53 10.56 -2.38
C ILE A 98 9.29 9.26 -2.66
N ASP A 99 10.61 9.30 -2.45
CA ASP A 99 11.43 8.08 -2.51
C ASP A 99 10.93 7.08 -1.47
N PRO A 100 10.50 5.87 -1.87
CA PRO A 100 9.92 4.91 -0.94
C PRO A 100 10.95 4.32 0.05
N TRP A 101 12.23 4.39 -0.27
CA TRP A 101 13.29 3.78 0.52
C TRP A 101 14.07 4.78 1.37
N LEU A 102 14.14 6.04 0.92
CA LEU A 102 14.87 7.11 1.60
C LEU A 102 14.01 8.39 1.71
N PRO A 103 12.79 8.31 2.23
CA PRO A 103 11.97 9.50 2.42
C PRO A 103 12.64 10.43 3.43
N LYS A 104 12.66 11.72 3.14
CA LYS A 104 13.29 12.71 4.01
C LYS A 104 12.56 12.80 5.36
N PRO A 105 13.25 12.70 6.51
CA PRO A 105 12.63 12.84 7.83
C PRO A 105 11.85 14.15 7.96
N GLY A 106 10.66 14.10 8.58
CA GLY A 106 9.74 15.22 8.73
C GLY A 106 8.82 15.46 7.53
N THR A 107 9.06 14.81 6.38
CA THR A 107 8.14 14.88 5.23
C THR A 107 6.78 14.34 5.63
N ALA A 108 5.71 15.04 5.26
CA ALA A 108 4.35 14.56 5.40
C ALA A 108 4.06 13.55 4.28
N VAL A 109 3.61 12.35 4.64
CA VAL A 109 3.20 11.30 3.71
C VAL A 109 1.76 10.92 3.92
N ILE A 110 1.04 10.66 2.83
CA ILE A 110 -0.33 10.16 2.84
C ILE A 110 -0.29 8.67 3.16
N VAL A 111 -1.09 8.27 4.15
CA VAL A 111 -1.36 6.87 4.46
C VAL A 111 -2.75 6.55 3.94
N PRO A 112 -2.89 5.77 2.86
CA PRO A 112 -4.16 5.56 2.15
C PRO A 112 -5.07 4.55 2.85
N THR A 113 -5.51 4.85 4.07
CA THR A 113 -6.37 4.01 4.92
C THR A 113 -7.87 4.24 4.69
N GLN A 114 -8.24 4.76 3.54
CA GLN A 114 -9.62 4.86 3.07
C GLN A 114 -9.80 4.01 1.82
N TYR A 115 -10.83 3.17 1.79
CA TYR A 115 -11.02 2.17 0.75
C TYR A 115 -12.43 2.19 0.19
N ILE A 116 -12.57 2.00 -1.13
CA ILE A 116 -13.83 1.64 -1.76
C ILE A 116 -13.92 0.11 -1.81
N LEU A 117 -15.03 -0.42 -1.35
CA LEU A 117 -15.29 -1.84 -1.38
C LEU A 117 -15.39 -2.34 -2.83
N PRO A 118 -14.83 -3.52 -3.16
CA PRO A 118 -14.92 -4.07 -4.51
C PRO A 118 -16.39 -4.36 -4.89
N ASP A 119 -16.70 -4.17 -6.18
CA ASP A 119 -17.99 -4.55 -6.75
C ASP A 119 -18.08 -6.09 -6.82
N ALA A 120 -18.48 -6.68 -5.71
CA ALA A 120 -18.60 -8.11 -5.49
C ALA A 120 -19.58 -8.37 -4.32
N PRO A 121 -20.15 -9.57 -4.20
CA PRO A 121 -20.95 -9.93 -3.02
C PRO A 121 -20.12 -9.79 -1.73
N HIS A 122 -20.63 -9.05 -0.75
CA HIS A 122 -20.00 -8.82 0.54
C HIS A 122 -20.13 -10.06 1.45
N ARG A 123 -19.44 -11.14 1.10
CA ARG A 123 -19.40 -12.40 1.86
C ARG A 123 -18.07 -13.12 1.62
N GLY A 124 -17.59 -13.83 2.64
CA GLY A 124 -16.31 -14.53 2.57
C GLY A 124 -15.13 -13.59 2.28
N ILE A 125 -14.20 -14.05 1.52
CA ILE A 125 -13.01 -13.28 1.13
C ILE A 125 -13.18 -12.75 -0.30
N VAL A 126 -12.90 -11.47 -0.50
CA VAL A 126 -12.77 -10.85 -1.83
C VAL A 126 -11.36 -10.29 -1.96
N VAL A 127 -10.61 -10.73 -2.95
CA VAL A 127 -9.27 -10.20 -3.27
C VAL A 127 -9.39 -9.37 -4.54
N ASN A 128 -9.08 -8.08 -4.45
CA ASN A 128 -8.94 -7.22 -5.63
C ASN A 128 -7.47 -7.14 -6.04
N LEU A 129 -7.12 -7.82 -7.12
CA LEU A 129 -5.73 -7.93 -7.58
C LEU A 129 -5.11 -6.56 -7.93
N ALA A 130 -5.84 -5.71 -8.64
CA ALA A 130 -5.34 -4.39 -9.03
C ALA A 130 -5.08 -3.49 -7.82
N ALA A 131 -5.92 -3.56 -6.79
CA ALA A 131 -5.73 -2.83 -5.55
C ALA A 131 -4.69 -3.51 -4.63
N MET A 132 -4.32 -4.78 -4.91
CA MET A 132 -3.48 -5.62 -4.03
C MET A 132 -4.02 -5.63 -2.59
N ARG A 133 -5.33 -5.85 -2.45
CA ARG A 133 -6.02 -5.81 -1.17
C ARG A 133 -7.07 -6.90 -1.03
N LEU A 134 -7.09 -7.52 0.14
CA LEU A 134 -8.06 -8.52 0.57
C LEU A 134 -9.10 -7.84 1.43
N PHE A 135 -10.37 -8.20 1.22
CA PHE A 135 -11.51 -7.82 2.05
C PHE A 135 -12.18 -9.09 2.55
N TYR A 136 -12.26 -9.26 3.85
CA TYR A 136 -12.99 -10.36 4.48
C TYR A 136 -14.30 -9.84 5.07
N PHE A 137 -15.39 -10.43 4.65
CA PHE A 137 -16.75 -10.17 5.12
C PHE A 137 -17.20 -11.36 5.97
N PRO A 138 -17.03 -11.32 7.30
CA PRO A 138 -17.44 -12.39 8.18
C PRO A 138 -18.96 -12.64 8.08
N PRO A 139 -19.41 -13.87 8.34
CA PRO A 139 -20.85 -14.15 8.50
C PRO A 139 -21.45 -13.25 9.58
N HIS A 140 -22.57 -12.61 9.28
CA HIS A 140 -23.26 -11.75 10.23
C HIS A 140 -24.70 -12.20 10.42
N LYS A 141 -25.24 -11.96 11.62
CA LYS A 141 -26.64 -12.27 11.96
C LYS A 141 -27.55 -11.17 11.42
N ARG A 142 -28.75 -11.56 10.96
CA ARG A 142 -29.78 -10.59 10.54
C ARG A 142 -30.01 -9.54 11.64
N GLY A 143 -30.05 -8.28 11.27
CA GLY A 143 -30.23 -7.15 12.20
C GLY A 143 -28.96 -6.72 12.96
N LYS A 144 -27.82 -7.35 12.72
CA LYS A 144 -26.52 -6.87 13.19
C LYS A 144 -25.80 -6.15 12.05
N PRO A 145 -24.99 -5.12 12.35
CA PRO A 145 -24.18 -4.48 11.32
C PRO A 145 -23.25 -5.49 10.66
N GLN A 146 -23.11 -5.39 9.35
CA GLN A 146 -22.04 -6.11 8.64
C GLN A 146 -20.73 -5.40 8.90
N ILE A 147 -19.67 -6.17 9.09
CA ILE A 147 -18.30 -5.64 9.18
C ILE A 147 -17.50 -6.09 7.96
N VAL A 148 -16.44 -5.35 7.65
CA VAL A 148 -15.40 -5.74 6.73
C VAL A 148 -14.05 -5.63 7.43
N ILE A 149 -13.19 -6.60 7.18
CA ILE A 149 -11.81 -6.63 7.62
C ILE A 149 -10.96 -6.60 6.35
N THR A 150 -9.95 -5.75 6.30
CA THR A 150 -9.17 -5.58 5.07
C THR A 150 -7.68 -5.55 5.36
N HIS A 151 -6.91 -6.22 4.48
CA HIS A 151 -5.46 -6.31 4.57
C HIS A 151 -4.82 -6.12 3.20
N PRO A 152 -3.64 -5.50 3.12
CA PRO A 152 -2.85 -5.47 1.89
C PRO A 152 -2.36 -6.90 1.58
N VAL A 153 -2.17 -7.17 0.30
CA VAL A 153 -1.67 -8.47 -0.16
C VAL A 153 -0.62 -8.32 -1.24
N GLY A 154 0.37 -9.20 -1.23
CA GLY A 154 1.18 -9.44 -2.40
C GLY A 154 0.53 -10.51 -3.29
N ILE A 155 0.73 -10.43 -4.60
CA ILE A 155 0.10 -11.28 -5.61
C ILE A 155 1.11 -11.84 -6.61
N GLY A 156 0.63 -12.70 -7.50
CA GLY A 156 1.42 -13.27 -8.58
C GLY A 156 2.00 -12.21 -9.51
N ARG A 157 3.31 -12.34 -9.81
CA ARG A 157 4.02 -11.49 -10.78
C ARG A 157 3.58 -11.77 -12.21
N GLN A 158 4.02 -10.94 -13.14
CA GLN A 158 3.81 -11.16 -14.56
C GLN A 158 4.36 -12.55 -14.97
N GLY A 159 3.58 -13.31 -15.73
CA GLY A 159 3.89 -14.70 -16.06
C GLY A 159 3.44 -15.76 -15.03
N TRP A 160 3.22 -15.35 -13.77
CA TRP A 160 2.73 -16.21 -12.69
C TRP A 160 1.47 -15.62 -12.06
N LYS A 161 0.41 -15.51 -12.88
CA LYS A 161 -0.81 -14.80 -12.49
C LYS A 161 -1.56 -15.49 -11.37
N THR A 162 -2.05 -14.71 -10.41
CA THR A 162 -3.11 -15.17 -9.52
C THR A 162 -4.41 -15.32 -10.32
N PRO A 163 -5.06 -16.51 -10.30
CA PRO A 163 -6.29 -16.74 -11.05
C PRO A 163 -7.43 -15.84 -10.58
N GLN A 164 -8.26 -15.39 -11.52
CA GLN A 164 -9.51 -14.69 -11.22
C GLN A 164 -10.69 -15.66 -11.23
N GLY A 165 -11.72 -15.38 -10.41
CA GLY A 165 -12.92 -16.20 -10.32
C GLY A 165 -13.31 -16.49 -8.88
N VAL A 166 -14.00 -17.62 -8.68
CA VAL A 166 -14.52 -18.03 -7.38
C VAL A 166 -13.93 -19.38 -7.00
N THR A 167 -13.44 -19.45 -5.79
CA THR A 167 -12.93 -20.66 -5.15
C THR A 167 -13.39 -20.68 -3.68
N ARG A 168 -12.81 -21.55 -2.86
CA ARG A 168 -13.09 -21.63 -1.43
C ARG A 168 -11.87 -22.10 -0.66
N VAL A 169 -11.82 -21.79 0.62
CA VAL A 169 -10.84 -22.36 1.54
C VAL A 169 -11.14 -23.83 1.75
N LEU A 170 -10.16 -24.71 1.52
CA LEU A 170 -10.27 -26.14 1.77
C LEU A 170 -9.78 -26.52 3.16
N SER A 171 -8.61 -26.04 3.53
CA SER A 171 -7.96 -26.41 4.78
C SER A 171 -7.05 -25.30 5.28
N HIS A 172 -6.69 -25.42 6.56
CA HIS A 172 -5.77 -24.56 7.28
C HIS A 172 -4.51 -25.34 7.61
N GLU A 173 -3.36 -24.72 7.46
CA GLU A 173 -2.07 -25.31 7.83
C GLU A 173 -1.27 -24.29 8.65
N LYS A 174 -0.92 -24.66 9.88
CA LYS A 174 -0.02 -23.89 10.74
C LYS A 174 1.39 -24.47 10.60
N ASN A 175 2.38 -23.60 10.53
CA ASN A 175 3.77 -23.97 10.28
C ASN A 175 3.90 -24.85 9.01
N PRO A 176 3.49 -24.33 7.83
CA PRO A 176 3.40 -25.12 6.63
C PRO A 176 4.75 -25.63 6.17
N VAL A 177 4.74 -26.82 5.56
CA VAL A 177 5.87 -27.35 4.82
C VAL A 177 5.70 -26.96 3.35
N TRP A 178 6.66 -26.24 2.80
CA TRP A 178 6.62 -25.86 1.40
C TRP A 178 7.22 -26.96 0.50
N HIS A 179 6.36 -27.66 -0.21
CA HIS A 179 6.75 -28.54 -1.30
C HIS A 179 6.97 -27.70 -2.56
N VAL A 180 8.24 -27.41 -2.87
CA VAL A 180 8.59 -26.46 -3.92
C VAL A 180 8.23 -27.01 -5.29
N PRO A 181 7.36 -26.34 -6.07
CA PRO A 181 6.99 -26.80 -7.41
C PRO A 181 8.22 -26.94 -8.33
N PRO A 182 8.31 -27.99 -9.17
CA PRO A 182 9.44 -28.18 -10.08
C PRO A 182 9.70 -26.99 -11.01
N SER A 183 8.65 -26.27 -11.41
CA SER A 183 8.75 -25.06 -12.23
C SER A 183 9.48 -23.92 -11.50
N ILE A 184 9.24 -23.75 -10.21
CA ILE A 184 9.93 -22.75 -9.37
C ILE A 184 11.39 -23.14 -9.15
N ILE A 185 11.67 -24.44 -8.88
CA ILE A 185 13.04 -24.93 -8.77
C ILE A 185 13.81 -24.67 -10.08
N ALA A 186 13.19 -24.98 -11.23
CA ALA A 186 13.82 -24.78 -12.53
C ALA A 186 14.07 -23.30 -12.85
N GLU A 187 13.23 -22.40 -12.38
CA GLU A 187 13.42 -20.95 -12.53
C GLU A 187 14.58 -20.45 -11.69
N HIS A 188 14.58 -20.73 -10.39
CA HIS A 188 15.66 -20.35 -9.48
C HIS A 188 17.02 -20.91 -9.91
N LEU A 189 17.03 -22.14 -10.44
CA LEU A 189 18.28 -22.74 -10.96
C LEU A 189 18.85 -21.94 -12.13
N LYS A 190 18.01 -21.34 -13.00
CA LYS A 190 18.47 -20.47 -14.09
C LYS A 190 19.05 -19.14 -13.56
N GLU A 191 18.59 -18.69 -12.41
CA GLU A 191 19.10 -17.50 -11.71
C GLU A 191 20.35 -17.81 -10.84
N GLY A 192 20.81 -19.07 -10.83
CA GLY A 192 21.97 -19.53 -10.05
C GLY A 192 21.63 -19.88 -8.59
N ASP A 193 20.37 -19.84 -8.21
CA ASP A 193 19.86 -20.15 -6.88
C ASP A 193 19.35 -21.60 -6.81
N LYS A 194 19.78 -22.36 -5.79
CA LYS A 194 19.38 -23.75 -5.58
C LYS A 194 18.36 -23.86 -4.46
N LEU A 195 17.09 -23.96 -4.83
CA LEU A 195 16.04 -24.24 -3.87
C LEU A 195 15.98 -25.73 -3.53
N PRO A 196 15.74 -26.09 -2.24
CA PRO A 196 15.44 -27.46 -1.84
C PRO A 196 14.07 -27.89 -2.41
N ARG A 197 13.86 -29.19 -2.61
CA ARG A 197 12.55 -29.70 -3.02
C ARG A 197 11.47 -29.56 -1.96
N VAL A 198 11.88 -29.53 -0.70
CA VAL A 198 11.01 -29.40 0.46
C VAL A 198 11.67 -28.43 1.43
N MET A 199 10.94 -27.44 1.86
CA MET A 199 11.37 -26.48 2.87
C MET A 199 10.44 -26.61 4.08
N GLY A 200 11.02 -26.95 5.23
CA GLY A 200 10.30 -27.08 6.49
C GLY A 200 9.80 -25.75 7.04
N PRO A 201 9.02 -25.77 8.13
CA PRO A 201 8.66 -24.56 8.85
C PRO A 201 9.90 -23.84 9.35
N GLY A 202 9.83 -22.51 9.42
CA GLY A 202 10.93 -21.66 9.95
C GLY A 202 11.06 -20.35 9.20
N PRO A 203 12.04 -19.51 9.60
CA PRO A 203 12.22 -18.16 9.11
C PRO A 203 12.56 -18.08 7.62
N ASP A 204 13.13 -19.14 7.06
CA ASP A 204 13.47 -19.21 5.63
C ASP A 204 12.27 -19.59 4.75
N ASN A 205 11.18 -20.08 5.33
CA ASN A 205 10.02 -20.54 4.56
C ASN A 205 9.19 -19.33 4.06
N PRO A 206 9.08 -19.15 2.73
CA PRO A 206 8.34 -18.01 2.18
C PRO A 206 6.83 -18.09 2.40
N LEU A 207 6.28 -19.23 2.86
CA LEU A 207 4.87 -19.35 3.22
C LEU A 207 4.56 -18.73 4.59
N GLY A 208 5.58 -18.41 5.42
CA GLY A 208 5.39 -17.96 6.79
C GLY A 208 4.76 -19.01 7.69
N ASP A 209 4.14 -18.59 8.79
CA ASP A 209 3.63 -19.49 9.84
C ASP A 209 2.22 -20.03 9.58
N TYR A 210 1.47 -19.47 8.63
CA TYR A 210 0.07 -19.83 8.37
C TYR A 210 -0.24 -19.85 6.89
N ALA A 211 -0.99 -20.86 6.44
CA ALA A 211 -1.49 -20.98 5.08
C ALA A 211 -2.95 -21.49 5.07
N LEU A 212 -3.74 -20.92 4.14
CA LEU A 212 -5.07 -21.36 3.78
C LEU A 212 -4.99 -21.96 2.38
N HIS A 213 -5.25 -23.26 2.27
CA HIS A 213 -5.29 -23.96 0.99
C HIS A 213 -6.60 -23.66 0.26
N LEU A 214 -6.52 -23.31 -1.02
CA LEU A 214 -7.69 -23.04 -1.85
C LEU A 214 -8.13 -24.26 -2.65
N ALA A 215 -9.40 -24.30 -3.07
CA ALA A 215 -9.89 -25.36 -3.95
C ALA A 215 -9.29 -25.28 -5.37
N TRP A 216 -8.59 -24.22 -5.71
CA TRP A 216 -7.69 -24.18 -6.86
C TRP A 216 -6.38 -24.90 -6.51
N PRO A 217 -6.05 -25.99 -7.23
CA PRO A 217 -4.85 -26.77 -6.91
C PRO A 217 -3.56 -25.94 -6.93
N GLY A 218 -2.79 -26.00 -5.85
CA GLY A 218 -1.51 -25.30 -5.72
C GLY A 218 -1.60 -23.82 -5.35
N TYR A 219 -2.79 -23.26 -5.13
CA TYR A 219 -2.96 -21.87 -4.73
C TYR A 219 -3.28 -21.74 -3.25
N LEU A 220 -2.62 -20.78 -2.62
CA LEU A 220 -2.70 -20.50 -1.19
C LEU A 220 -3.00 -19.02 -0.94
N ILE A 221 -3.58 -18.75 0.25
CA ILE A 221 -3.47 -17.48 0.94
C ILE A 221 -2.60 -17.75 2.15
N HIS A 222 -1.42 -17.10 2.26
CA HIS A 222 -0.41 -17.45 3.25
C HIS A 222 0.32 -16.24 3.81
N GLY A 223 1.16 -16.43 4.79
CA GLY A 223 2.05 -15.41 5.32
C GLY A 223 3.25 -15.12 4.43
N THR A 224 4.25 -14.49 4.98
CA THR A 224 5.52 -14.26 4.30
C THR A 224 6.65 -14.15 5.30
N ASN A 225 7.85 -14.56 4.90
CA ASN A 225 9.09 -14.24 5.59
C ASN A 225 9.73 -12.93 5.09
N LYS A 226 9.10 -12.28 4.10
CA LYS A 226 9.57 -11.01 3.50
C LYS A 226 8.44 -9.98 3.50
N PRO A 227 8.13 -9.36 4.64
CA PRO A 227 7.00 -8.44 4.78
C PRO A 227 6.99 -7.28 3.79
N VAL A 228 8.16 -6.78 3.39
CA VAL A 228 8.30 -5.71 2.38
C VAL A 228 7.68 -6.07 1.02
N SER A 229 7.47 -7.37 0.74
CA SER A 229 6.83 -7.84 -0.51
C SER A 229 5.30 -7.68 -0.54
N VAL A 230 4.68 -7.35 0.60
CA VAL A 230 3.23 -7.12 0.67
C VAL A 230 2.86 -5.82 -0.04
N GLY A 231 1.89 -5.90 -0.93
CA GLY A 231 1.52 -4.80 -1.83
C GLY A 231 2.30 -4.80 -3.15
N LEU A 232 3.03 -5.89 -3.46
CA LEU A 232 3.80 -6.04 -4.69
C LEU A 232 3.40 -7.31 -5.47
N ARG A 233 3.80 -7.35 -6.74
CA ARG A 233 3.62 -8.48 -7.66
C ARG A 233 4.89 -9.32 -7.73
N VAL A 234 5.08 -10.20 -6.77
CA VAL A 234 6.35 -10.94 -6.64
C VAL A 234 6.18 -12.45 -6.46
N SER A 235 4.98 -12.93 -6.14
CA SER A 235 4.74 -14.36 -5.90
C SER A 235 4.63 -15.16 -7.20
N HIS A 236 4.61 -16.50 -7.07
CA HIS A 236 4.33 -17.43 -8.16
C HIS A 236 2.83 -17.76 -8.28
N GLY A 237 1.96 -16.77 -7.97
CA GLY A 237 0.52 -16.87 -8.14
C GLY A 237 -0.28 -16.96 -6.84
N CYS A 238 0.32 -17.28 -5.72
CA CYS A 238 -0.32 -17.23 -4.41
C CYS A 238 -0.54 -15.80 -3.92
N VAL A 239 -1.45 -15.66 -2.97
CA VAL A 239 -1.72 -14.39 -2.26
C VAL A 239 -1.02 -14.43 -0.92
N HIS A 240 -0.18 -13.46 -0.60
CA HIS A 240 0.50 -13.42 0.68
C HIS A 240 0.24 -12.13 1.46
N LEU A 241 0.23 -12.24 2.78
CA LEU A 241 -0.10 -11.19 3.74
C LEU A 241 1.07 -10.95 4.69
N PHE A 242 1.02 -9.83 5.42
CA PHE A 242 1.87 -9.67 6.59
C PHE A 242 1.67 -10.82 7.58
N PRO A 243 2.72 -11.22 8.35
CA PRO A 243 2.62 -12.31 9.32
C PRO A 243 1.48 -12.13 10.33
N GLU A 244 1.28 -10.91 10.81
CA GLU A 244 0.22 -10.55 11.74
C GLU A 244 -1.17 -10.67 11.11
N ASP A 245 -1.32 -10.29 9.84
CA ASP A 245 -2.61 -10.29 9.12
C ASP A 245 -3.08 -11.72 8.82
N ILE A 246 -2.17 -12.55 8.30
CA ILE A 246 -2.52 -13.95 8.05
C ILE A 246 -2.84 -14.70 9.36
N ALA A 247 -2.14 -14.38 10.46
CA ALA A 247 -2.44 -14.97 11.76
C ALA A 247 -3.85 -14.60 12.25
N GLN A 248 -4.33 -13.40 11.93
CA GLN A 248 -5.69 -12.95 12.21
C GLN A 248 -6.70 -13.67 11.31
N ILE A 249 -6.52 -13.62 9.98
CA ILE A 249 -7.40 -14.25 8.98
C ILE A 249 -7.49 -15.75 9.20
N PHE A 250 -6.38 -16.41 9.52
CA PHE A 250 -6.34 -17.85 9.81
C PHE A 250 -7.30 -18.28 10.93
N LYS A 251 -7.44 -17.45 11.98
CA LYS A 251 -8.32 -17.71 13.11
C LYS A 251 -9.80 -17.45 12.82
N MET A 252 -10.07 -16.53 11.88
CA MET A 252 -11.41 -16.01 11.63
C MET A 252 -12.13 -16.70 10.47
N VAL A 253 -11.39 -17.19 9.49
CA VAL A 253 -11.91 -17.85 8.29
C VAL A 253 -12.14 -19.32 8.58
N SER A 254 -13.23 -19.90 8.08
CA SER A 254 -13.55 -21.32 8.21
C SER A 254 -13.32 -22.06 6.89
N ASN A 255 -13.12 -23.38 6.95
CA ASN A 255 -13.18 -24.23 5.76
C ASN A 255 -14.51 -24.05 5.05
N GLY A 256 -14.50 -24.03 3.73
CA GLY A 256 -15.67 -23.76 2.90
C GLY A 256 -15.95 -22.28 2.63
N THR A 257 -15.26 -21.34 3.33
CA THR A 257 -15.41 -19.91 3.06
C THR A 257 -15.15 -19.60 1.59
N GLU A 258 -16.10 -18.92 0.93
CA GLU A 258 -15.94 -18.45 -0.45
C GLU A 258 -14.76 -17.48 -0.56
N VAL A 259 -13.94 -17.67 -1.59
CA VAL A 259 -12.86 -16.76 -1.97
C VAL A 259 -13.13 -16.30 -3.40
N ARG A 260 -13.32 -15.02 -3.57
CA ARG A 260 -13.54 -14.38 -4.87
C ARG A 260 -12.34 -13.51 -5.21
N VAL A 261 -11.74 -13.77 -6.35
CA VAL A 261 -10.61 -12.99 -6.87
C VAL A 261 -11.08 -12.19 -8.07
N VAL A 262 -10.96 -10.87 -7.99
CA VAL A 262 -11.36 -9.92 -9.01
C VAL A 262 -10.19 -9.03 -9.43
N ASN A 263 -10.27 -8.45 -10.63
CA ASN A 263 -9.32 -7.45 -11.12
C ASN A 263 -10.09 -6.17 -11.47
N GLN A 264 -10.22 -5.29 -10.48
CA GLN A 264 -10.96 -4.03 -10.57
C GLN A 264 -10.01 -2.85 -10.29
N PRO A 265 -9.28 -2.37 -11.32
CA PRO A 265 -8.31 -1.27 -11.15
C PRO A 265 -8.97 0.07 -10.80
N TYR A 266 -10.25 0.20 -11.09
CA TYR A 266 -11.04 1.40 -10.86
C TYR A 266 -12.39 0.98 -10.27
N VAL A 267 -12.71 1.49 -9.08
CA VAL A 267 -13.94 1.14 -8.36
C VAL A 267 -14.67 2.41 -7.95
N PHE A 268 -15.97 2.46 -8.27
CA PHE A 268 -16.85 3.53 -7.77
C PHE A 268 -17.43 3.17 -6.40
N GLY A 269 -17.47 4.16 -5.50
CA GLY A 269 -18.09 4.03 -4.18
C GLY A 269 -18.92 5.24 -3.83
N TRP A 270 -19.92 5.03 -2.98
CA TRP A 270 -20.82 6.08 -2.50
C TRP A 270 -20.52 6.41 -1.04
N LEU A 271 -20.30 7.69 -0.75
CA LEU A 271 -20.07 8.20 0.61
C LEU A 271 -20.66 9.60 0.73
N ASP A 272 -21.43 9.87 1.79
CA ASP A 272 -21.94 11.19 2.18
C ASP A 272 -22.55 12.00 1.02
N GLY A 273 -23.37 11.32 0.22
CA GLY A 273 -24.09 11.97 -0.88
C GLY A 273 -23.27 12.21 -2.14
N ARG A 274 -22.06 11.70 -2.26
CA ARG A 274 -21.18 11.85 -3.43
C ARG A 274 -20.70 10.52 -3.97
N LEU A 275 -20.42 10.46 -5.27
CA LEU A 275 -19.73 9.34 -5.90
C LEU A 275 -18.23 9.59 -5.90
N TYR A 276 -17.48 8.60 -5.45
CA TYR A 276 -16.03 8.56 -5.43
C TYR A 276 -15.52 7.54 -6.43
N LEU A 277 -14.30 7.74 -6.93
CA LEU A 277 -13.54 6.77 -7.70
C LEU A 277 -12.23 6.50 -6.97
N GLN A 278 -11.93 5.22 -6.71
CA GLN A 278 -10.60 4.78 -6.31
C GLN A 278 -9.90 4.20 -7.53
N SER A 279 -8.70 4.70 -7.82
CA SER A 279 -7.89 4.30 -8.95
C SER A 279 -6.62 3.62 -8.47
N ALA A 280 -6.57 2.29 -8.55
CA ALA A 280 -5.37 1.50 -8.26
C ALA A 280 -4.43 1.37 -9.48
N GLY A 281 -4.96 1.66 -10.68
CA GLY A 281 -4.29 1.41 -11.95
C GLY A 281 -4.44 -0.04 -12.43
N PRO A 282 -4.37 -0.27 -13.75
CA PRO A 282 -4.43 -1.61 -14.30
C PRO A 282 -3.13 -2.37 -14.01
N LEU A 283 -3.24 -3.67 -13.85
CA LEU A 283 -2.05 -4.53 -13.84
C LEU A 283 -1.39 -4.48 -15.22
N GLU A 284 -0.07 -4.62 -15.30
CA GLU A 284 0.73 -4.54 -16.55
C GLU A 284 0.21 -5.47 -17.66
N ASP A 285 -0.38 -6.58 -17.28
CA ASP A 285 -0.95 -7.58 -18.17
C ASP A 285 -2.47 -7.43 -18.38
N ASP A 286 -3.07 -6.35 -17.89
CA ASP A 286 -4.47 -6.00 -18.16
C ASP A 286 -4.59 -5.33 -19.54
N LYS A 287 -5.10 -6.09 -20.50
CA LYS A 287 -5.20 -5.65 -21.91
C LYS A 287 -6.41 -4.76 -22.20
N ARG A 288 -7.23 -4.43 -21.20
CA ARG A 288 -8.39 -3.55 -21.39
C ARG A 288 -7.91 -2.13 -21.74
N PRO A 289 -8.50 -1.47 -22.76
CA PRO A 289 -8.02 -0.17 -23.25
C PRO A 289 -8.47 1.00 -22.36
N TRP A 290 -8.07 1.01 -21.11
CA TRP A 290 -8.51 1.96 -20.09
C TRP A 290 -8.28 3.42 -20.50
N ALA A 291 -7.09 3.77 -20.97
CA ALA A 291 -6.75 5.14 -21.36
C ALA A 291 -7.64 5.68 -22.50
N LYS A 292 -8.03 4.82 -23.45
CA LYS A 292 -8.82 5.22 -24.62
C LYS A 292 -10.33 5.12 -24.41
N GLN A 293 -10.79 4.24 -23.53
CA GLN A 293 -12.22 3.90 -23.37
C GLN A 293 -12.68 3.95 -21.90
N SER A 294 -12.01 4.73 -21.05
CA SER A 294 -12.32 4.82 -19.62
C SER A 294 -13.80 5.05 -19.34
N ARG A 295 -14.42 6.05 -19.97
CA ARG A 295 -15.85 6.34 -19.80
C ARG A 295 -16.74 5.14 -20.13
N ARG A 296 -16.48 4.45 -21.25
CA ARG A 296 -17.27 3.29 -21.68
C ARG A 296 -17.08 2.11 -20.72
N LEU A 297 -15.84 1.82 -20.35
CA LEU A 297 -15.50 0.70 -19.47
C LEU A 297 -16.00 0.93 -18.05
N LEU A 298 -15.92 2.16 -17.53
CA LEU A 298 -16.33 2.47 -16.16
C LEU A 298 -17.84 2.74 -16.02
N ALA A 299 -18.50 3.27 -17.05
CA ALA A 299 -19.94 3.49 -16.96
C ALA A 299 -20.73 2.20 -16.72
N VAL A 300 -20.23 1.03 -17.16
CA VAL A 300 -20.91 -0.25 -16.95
C VAL A 300 -20.68 -0.81 -15.54
N THR A 301 -19.64 -0.37 -14.82
CA THR A 301 -19.37 -0.82 -13.44
C THR A 301 -20.19 -0.11 -12.38
N LEU A 302 -20.87 1.01 -12.74
CA LEU A 302 -21.79 1.68 -11.82
C LEU A 302 -22.92 0.76 -11.39
N THR A 303 -23.08 0.58 -10.10
CA THR A 303 -24.19 -0.21 -9.55
C THR A 303 -25.54 0.45 -9.80
N ARG A 304 -26.62 -0.33 -9.70
CA ARG A 304 -27.98 0.20 -9.80
C ARG A 304 -28.27 1.25 -8.72
N ALA A 305 -27.74 1.04 -7.50
CA ALA A 305 -27.90 1.98 -6.38
C ALA A 305 -27.20 3.31 -6.66
N GLN A 306 -25.95 3.28 -7.12
CA GLN A 306 -25.19 4.48 -7.47
C GLN A 306 -25.88 5.29 -8.57
N ARG A 307 -26.36 4.64 -9.64
CA ARG A 307 -27.13 5.33 -10.71
C ARG A 307 -28.43 5.95 -10.17
N LYS A 308 -29.13 5.25 -9.26
CA LYS A 308 -30.33 5.78 -8.63
C LYS A 308 -30.02 7.02 -7.78
N ASN A 309 -28.96 6.97 -6.96
CA ASN A 309 -28.54 8.08 -6.11
C ASN A 309 -28.14 9.30 -6.94
N LEU A 310 -27.32 9.12 -7.99
CA LEU A 310 -26.95 10.19 -8.91
C LEU A 310 -28.19 10.87 -9.50
N LYS A 311 -29.18 10.09 -9.93
CA LYS A 311 -30.45 10.64 -10.48
C LYS A 311 -31.26 11.37 -9.43
N GLN A 312 -31.39 10.82 -8.22
CA GLN A 312 -32.16 11.43 -7.14
C GLN A 312 -31.58 12.76 -6.63
N LEU A 313 -30.24 12.88 -6.65
CA LEU A 313 -29.52 14.06 -6.23
C LEU A 313 -29.16 14.99 -7.41
N GLU A 314 -29.67 14.70 -8.61
CA GLU A 314 -29.41 15.45 -9.85
C GLU A 314 -27.92 15.66 -10.14
N GLN A 315 -27.06 14.75 -9.63
CA GLN A 315 -25.62 14.83 -9.80
C GLN A 315 -25.16 14.23 -11.12
N LYS A 316 -24.14 14.84 -11.70
CA LYS A 316 -23.44 14.32 -12.90
C LYS A 316 -22.06 13.85 -12.51
N ILE A 317 -21.60 12.82 -13.20
CA ILE A 317 -20.21 12.35 -13.07
C ILE A 317 -19.31 13.30 -13.86
N ASP A 318 -18.26 13.76 -13.22
CA ASP A 318 -17.15 14.46 -13.89
C ASP A 318 -16.26 13.46 -14.59
N TRP A 319 -16.57 13.21 -15.87
CA TRP A 319 -15.80 12.27 -16.69
C TRP A 319 -14.42 12.81 -17.07
N GLY A 320 -14.19 14.13 -17.02
CA GLY A 320 -12.87 14.73 -17.19
C GLY A 320 -11.94 14.31 -16.04
N ARG A 321 -12.43 14.48 -14.80
CA ARG A 321 -11.72 14.05 -13.61
C ARG A 321 -11.50 12.53 -13.56
N VAL A 322 -12.50 11.75 -13.95
CA VAL A 322 -12.35 10.29 -14.08
C VAL A 322 -11.23 9.95 -15.07
N ALA A 323 -11.15 10.64 -16.21
CA ALA A 323 -10.09 10.41 -17.18
C ALA A 323 -8.70 10.77 -16.64
N GLN A 324 -8.57 11.83 -15.85
CA GLN A 324 -7.32 12.20 -15.16
C GLN A 324 -6.88 11.09 -14.17
N LEU A 325 -7.81 10.60 -13.33
CA LEU A 325 -7.54 9.52 -12.37
C LEU A 325 -7.22 8.18 -13.04
N VAL A 326 -7.68 7.96 -14.26
CA VAL A 326 -7.31 6.79 -15.06
C VAL A 326 -5.90 6.94 -15.65
N ALA A 327 -5.54 8.15 -16.07
CA ALA A 327 -4.22 8.43 -16.63
C ALA A 327 -3.12 8.46 -15.55
N ALA A 328 -3.44 8.97 -14.36
CA ALA A 328 -2.54 9.05 -13.20
C ALA A 328 -3.24 8.49 -11.94
N PRO A 329 -3.19 7.18 -11.72
CA PRO A 329 -3.81 6.54 -10.56
C PRO A 329 -3.16 6.99 -9.24
N VAL A 330 -4.00 7.43 -8.28
CA VAL A 330 -3.53 7.94 -6.98
C VAL A 330 -3.79 6.96 -5.80
N GLY A 331 -4.47 5.85 -6.05
CA GLY A 331 -4.71 4.80 -5.06
C GLY A 331 -5.77 5.10 -3.99
N VAL A 332 -6.19 6.34 -3.84
CA VAL A 332 -7.15 6.79 -2.82
C VAL A 332 -8.51 7.14 -3.42
N PRO A 333 -9.61 7.07 -2.66
CA PRO A 333 -10.92 7.54 -3.11
C PRO A 333 -10.93 9.05 -3.38
N VAL A 334 -11.35 9.45 -4.56
CA VAL A 334 -11.47 10.85 -4.99
C VAL A 334 -12.91 11.12 -5.43
N PRO A 335 -13.55 12.23 -4.98
CA PRO A 335 -14.91 12.55 -5.40
C PRO A 335 -14.96 12.86 -6.90
N VAL A 336 -15.93 12.28 -7.61
CA VAL A 336 -16.14 12.42 -9.05
C VAL A 336 -17.58 12.84 -9.38
N SER A 337 -18.38 13.22 -8.38
CA SER A 337 -19.72 13.82 -8.57
C SER A 337 -19.98 14.87 -7.50
N GLY A 338 -21.02 15.67 -7.69
CA GLY A 338 -21.42 16.75 -6.79
C GLY A 338 -20.74 18.10 -7.14
N ASP A 339 -21.02 19.11 -6.34
CA ASP A 339 -20.43 20.43 -6.54
C ASP A 339 -18.96 20.43 -6.11
N GLN A 340 -18.08 20.63 -7.08
CA GLN A 340 -16.63 20.71 -6.87
C GLN A 340 -16.20 22.05 -6.26
N SER A 341 -17.10 23.07 -6.27
CA SER A 341 -16.81 24.43 -5.77
C SER A 341 -16.86 24.52 -4.23
N VAL A 342 -17.30 23.46 -3.55
CA VAL A 342 -17.45 23.45 -2.08
C VAL A 342 -16.18 22.98 -1.35
N ASP A 343 -15.13 22.56 -2.06
CA ASP A 343 -13.84 22.26 -1.44
C ASP A 343 -13.03 23.58 -1.28
N PRO A 344 -12.99 24.18 -0.07
CA PRO A 344 -12.25 25.41 0.17
C PRO A 344 -10.74 25.07 0.17
N GLY A 345 -10.09 25.18 -0.96
CA GLY A 345 -8.64 24.99 -1.07
C GLY A 345 -8.12 24.56 -2.43
N VAL A 346 -8.96 24.51 -3.45
CA VAL A 346 -8.51 24.13 -4.79
C VAL A 346 -8.88 25.19 -5.80
N ASP A 347 -7.93 26.07 -6.09
CA ASP A 347 -7.91 26.77 -7.37
C ASP A 347 -7.81 25.72 -8.47
N GLY A 348 -8.68 25.81 -9.48
CA GLY A 348 -8.98 24.79 -10.49
C GLY A 348 -7.83 24.28 -11.38
N GLY A 349 -6.63 24.13 -10.85
CA GLY A 349 -5.43 23.63 -11.51
C GLY A 349 -4.54 22.69 -10.66
N GLY A 350 -4.95 22.34 -9.43
CA GLY A 350 -4.21 21.38 -8.61
C GLY A 350 -4.37 19.95 -9.09
N ASP A 351 -3.28 19.15 -9.06
CA ASP A 351 -3.37 17.72 -9.32
C ASP A 351 -4.34 17.06 -8.32
N GLY A 352 -4.95 15.92 -8.68
CA GLY A 352 -5.98 15.25 -7.88
C GLY A 352 -5.53 14.91 -6.45
N LEU A 353 -4.22 14.88 -6.21
CA LEU A 353 -3.61 14.58 -4.91
C LEU A 353 -3.75 15.74 -3.91
N GLN A 354 -3.67 17.00 -4.35
CA GLN A 354 -3.82 18.17 -3.46
C GLN A 354 -5.24 18.26 -2.87
N GLN A 355 -6.25 17.88 -3.63
CA GLN A 355 -7.64 17.81 -3.14
C GLN A 355 -7.86 16.69 -2.12
N VAL A 356 -7.15 15.57 -2.27
CA VAL A 356 -7.19 14.44 -1.35
C VAL A 356 -6.56 14.82 -0.01
N VAL A 357 -5.46 15.57 -0.03
CA VAL A 357 -4.73 16.00 1.17
C VAL A 357 -5.60 16.91 2.07
N ALA A 358 -6.52 17.69 1.48
CA ALA A 358 -7.40 18.59 2.24
C ALA A 358 -8.33 17.83 3.21
N HIS A 359 -8.65 16.57 2.92
CA HIS A 359 -9.51 15.71 3.78
C HIS A 359 -8.72 14.74 4.64
N ALA A 360 -7.40 14.63 4.45
CA ALA A 360 -6.56 13.74 5.22
C ALA A 360 -6.18 14.33 6.57
N ARG A 361 -6.29 13.56 7.63
CA ARG A 361 -5.99 13.97 9.00
C ARG A 361 -4.54 13.65 9.36
N LEU A 362 -3.80 14.65 9.86
CA LEU A 362 -2.48 14.43 10.45
C LEU A 362 -2.64 13.64 11.76
N VAL A 363 -1.96 12.50 11.86
CA VAL A 363 -1.96 11.63 13.03
C VAL A 363 -0.53 11.33 13.50
N GLN A 364 -0.41 10.78 14.70
CA GLN A 364 0.88 10.32 15.21
C GLN A 364 1.39 9.14 14.36
N ASN A 365 2.67 9.15 14.02
CA ASN A 365 3.32 8.03 13.33
C ASN A 365 3.71 6.94 14.34
N ILE A 366 2.71 6.25 14.89
CA ILE A 366 2.88 5.17 15.87
C ILE A 366 2.03 3.98 15.44
N LEU A 367 2.30 2.82 16.01
CA LEU A 367 1.44 1.64 15.80
C LEU A 367 0.02 1.94 16.27
N PRO A 368 -1.00 1.65 15.45
CA PRO A 368 -2.38 1.73 15.90
C PRO A 368 -2.64 0.85 17.13
N PRO A 369 -3.57 1.23 18.02
CA PRO A 369 -3.94 0.42 19.17
C PRO A 369 -4.35 -0.99 18.75
N GLY A 370 -3.78 -2.01 19.38
CA GLY A 370 -4.06 -3.43 19.09
C GLY A 370 -3.20 -4.07 17.99
N SER A 371 -2.28 -3.32 17.38
CA SER A 371 -1.28 -3.90 16.47
C SER A 371 -0.45 -4.98 17.15
N THR A 372 -0.21 -6.08 16.44
CA THR A 372 0.60 -7.20 16.94
C THR A 372 2.05 -7.17 16.48
N TRP A 373 2.36 -6.32 15.48
CA TRP A 373 3.72 -6.10 15.03
C TRP A 373 4.48 -5.17 15.98
N ASP A 374 5.75 -5.47 16.25
CA ASP A 374 6.58 -4.76 17.23
C ASP A 374 7.23 -3.45 16.69
N GLY A 375 7.00 -3.13 15.42
CA GLY A 375 7.53 -1.92 14.78
C GLY A 375 8.97 -2.05 14.29
N LYS A 376 9.57 -3.25 14.33
CA LYS A 376 10.91 -3.50 13.81
C LYS A 376 10.86 -3.85 12.32
N THR A 377 11.76 -3.30 11.56
CA THR A 377 11.90 -3.56 10.13
C THR A 377 12.75 -4.80 9.90
N ASP A 378 12.24 -5.72 9.11
CA ASP A 378 12.96 -6.92 8.69
C ASP A 378 13.78 -6.65 7.40
N LEU A 379 14.77 -5.78 7.49
CA LEU A 379 15.75 -5.57 6.44
C LEU A 379 17.12 -6.14 6.89
N PRO A 380 17.92 -6.72 5.98
CA PRO A 380 18.12 -6.32 4.60
C PRO A 380 17.71 -7.39 3.58
N LEU A 381 17.18 -6.92 2.43
CA LEU A 381 17.10 -7.72 1.21
C LEU A 381 18.49 -7.77 0.55
N SER A 382 18.82 -8.88 -0.11
CA SER A 382 19.97 -8.89 -1.00
C SER A 382 19.76 -7.93 -2.18
N ASP A 383 20.82 -7.39 -2.77
CA ASP A 383 20.72 -6.47 -3.92
C ASP A 383 19.90 -7.06 -5.07
N SER A 384 19.98 -8.37 -5.29
CA SER A 384 19.17 -9.04 -6.32
C SER A 384 17.69 -9.07 -5.99
N GLU A 385 17.33 -9.29 -4.74
CA GLU A 385 15.93 -9.26 -4.26
C GLU A 385 15.39 -7.84 -4.27
N PHE A 386 16.21 -6.86 -3.88
CA PHE A 386 15.86 -5.44 -3.95
C PHE A 386 15.57 -5.04 -5.41
N ASN A 387 16.46 -5.36 -6.36
CA ASN A 387 16.27 -5.05 -7.78
C ASN A 387 15.04 -5.75 -8.37
N LYS A 388 14.78 -7.00 -7.97
CA LYS A 388 13.59 -7.75 -8.39
C LYS A 388 12.30 -7.12 -7.86
N MET A 389 12.30 -6.62 -6.62
CA MET A 389 11.18 -5.86 -6.06
C MET A 389 11.00 -4.51 -6.75
N MET A 390 12.08 -3.78 -7.02
CA MET A 390 12.04 -2.49 -7.71
C MET A 390 11.46 -2.61 -9.12
N SER A 391 11.74 -3.69 -9.85
CA SER A 391 11.14 -3.94 -11.15
C SER A 391 9.63 -4.21 -11.10
N GLY A 392 9.07 -4.52 -9.93
CA GLY A 392 7.64 -4.70 -9.69
C GLY A 392 6.91 -3.43 -9.19
N ILE A 393 7.65 -2.35 -8.94
CA ILE A 393 7.08 -1.04 -8.62
C ILE A 393 6.95 -0.28 -9.94
N ASP A 394 5.73 -0.13 -10.42
CA ASP A 394 5.43 0.66 -11.61
C ASP A 394 5.72 2.15 -11.31
N HIS A 395 6.89 2.61 -11.70
CA HIS A 395 7.19 4.04 -11.82
C HIS A 395 6.46 4.50 -13.08
N GLY A 396 5.25 5.03 -12.92
CA GLY A 396 4.57 5.70 -14.02
C GLY A 396 5.56 6.66 -14.71
N ASP A 397 5.85 6.38 -15.99
CA ASP A 397 6.77 7.17 -16.84
C ASP A 397 6.40 8.64 -16.84
N GLY A 398 6.97 9.39 -15.92
CA GLY A 398 6.74 10.83 -15.72
C GLY A 398 7.96 11.55 -15.20
N ALA A 399 9.19 11.19 -15.65
CA ALA A 399 10.37 12.00 -15.41
C ALA A 399 11.23 12.08 -16.69
N SER A 400 11.19 13.23 -17.30
CA SER A 400 12.04 13.79 -18.33
C SER A 400 13.50 13.40 -18.18
N SER A 401 14.04 12.81 -19.25
CA SER A 401 15.47 12.62 -19.49
C SER A 401 16.24 13.94 -19.36
N ALA A 402 17.15 14.02 -18.39
CA ALA A 402 18.25 14.95 -18.40
C ALA A 402 19.50 14.21 -18.86
N THR A 403 19.94 14.57 -20.04
CA THR A 403 21.15 14.18 -20.70
C THR A 403 22.40 14.56 -19.91
N SER A 404 23.34 13.63 -19.73
CA SER A 404 24.76 13.95 -19.72
C SER A 404 25.52 12.84 -20.43
N GLY A 405 26.29 13.28 -21.44
CA GLY A 405 26.90 12.46 -22.45
C GLY A 405 28.28 11.92 -22.13
N ASP A 406 28.79 11.25 -23.16
CA ASP A 406 30.20 10.84 -23.45
C ASP A 406 30.71 9.57 -22.76
N ALA A 407 31.35 8.64 -23.42
CA ALA A 407 31.77 8.34 -24.77
C ALA A 407 32.45 6.94 -24.78
N HIS A 408 32.57 6.36 -25.99
CA HIS A 408 33.43 5.20 -26.40
C HIS A 408 32.84 3.80 -26.14
N GLY A 409 32.68 2.98 -27.11
CA GLY A 409 33.17 2.73 -28.46
C GLY A 409 32.55 1.44 -29.01
N VAL A 410 32.28 1.46 -30.25
CA VAL A 410 31.74 0.48 -31.22
C VAL A 410 32.85 -0.53 -31.58
N PRO A 411 32.69 -1.65 -32.33
CA PRO A 411 31.52 -2.22 -32.98
C PRO A 411 31.36 -3.77 -33.04
N ALA A 412 30.17 -4.18 -33.50
CA ALA A 412 29.85 -5.15 -34.57
C ALA A 412 30.13 -6.64 -34.44
N ALA A 413 29.13 -7.47 -34.64
CA ALA A 413 28.85 -8.20 -35.88
C ALA A 413 27.68 -9.19 -35.69
N ALA A 414 26.65 -9.06 -36.50
CA ALA A 414 25.79 -10.16 -36.88
C ALA A 414 26.43 -11.04 -37.96
N PRO A 415 26.05 -12.29 -38.15
CA PRO A 415 25.19 -12.56 -39.32
C PRO A 415 24.05 -13.54 -39.06
N ALA A 416 22.89 -13.25 -39.59
CA ALA A 416 22.29 -13.74 -40.83
C ALA A 416 21.79 -15.20 -40.86
N ALA A 417 20.46 -15.28 -40.89
CA ALA A 417 19.61 -16.05 -41.81
C ALA A 417 19.73 -17.58 -41.93
N GLY A 418 18.57 -18.23 -41.82
CA GLY A 418 18.31 -19.57 -42.25
C GLY A 418 16.92 -20.06 -41.97
N THR A 419 15.95 -19.71 -42.82
CA THR A 419 14.71 -20.47 -43.12
C THR A 419 14.98 -21.18 -44.46
N PRO A 420 14.26 -22.22 -44.92
CA PRO A 420 13.02 -22.86 -44.47
C PRO A 420 13.01 -24.38 -44.59
N ALA A 421 11.94 -25.08 -44.12
CA ALA A 421 11.30 -26.12 -44.97
C ALA A 421 9.94 -26.56 -44.40
N ARG A 422 8.94 -26.50 -45.26
CA ARG A 422 7.62 -27.12 -45.18
C ARG A 422 7.71 -28.64 -45.43
N SER A 423 6.81 -29.41 -44.81
CA SER A 423 6.09 -30.56 -45.41
C SER A 423 5.02 -30.98 -44.40
N ALA A 424 3.81 -30.81 -44.62
CA ALA A 424 2.70 -31.49 -45.27
C ALA A 424 2.64 -32.98 -45.01
N ALA A 425 1.57 -33.43 -44.30
CA ALA A 425 0.61 -34.43 -44.71
C ALA A 425 -0.30 -34.87 -43.55
N ASP A 426 -1.58 -34.56 -43.68
CA ASP A 426 -2.73 -35.33 -43.19
C ASP A 426 -2.87 -36.63 -44.02
N PRO A 427 -3.57 -37.72 -43.64
CA PRO A 427 -5.02 -37.69 -43.54
C PRO A 427 -5.71 -38.67 -42.54
N ALA A 428 -6.89 -38.28 -42.13
CA ALA A 428 -8.20 -38.93 -42.08
C ALA A 428 -8.38 -40.42 -41.77
N HIS A 429 -9.43 -40.65 -40.99
CA HIS A 429 -10.49 -41.70 -40.89
C HIS A 429 -10.64 -42.17 -39.45
N GLY A 430 -11.82 -42.32 -38.86
CA GLY A 430 -13.13 -42.52 -39.34
C GLY A 430 -14.13 -42.60 -38.18
N ALA A 431 -15.32 -42.34 -38.47
CA ALA A 431 -16.52 -42.36 -37.66
C ALA A 431 -16.96 -43.78 -37.25
N SER A 432 -17.69 -43.91 -36.14
CA SER A 432 -18.89 -44.76 -35.96
C SER A 432 -19.50 -44.52 -34.59
N ALA A 433 -20.62 -43.83 -34.46
CA ALA A 433 -22.00 -44.32 -34.41
C ALA A 433 -22.38 -45.02 -33.08
N ALA A 434 -23.36 -44.41 -32.42
CA ALA A 434 -24.16 -44.90 -31.29
C ALA A 434 -24.98 -46.17 -31.67
N PRO A 435 -25.66 -46.87 -30.72
CA PRO A 435 -27.00 -46.40 -30.37
C PRO A 435 -27.43 -46.60 -28.89
N ALA A 436 -28.53 -45.91 -28.60
CA ALA A 436 -29.32 -45.97 -27.40
C ALA A 436 -30.03 -47.29 -27.19
N THR A 437 -30.27 -47.63 -25.89
CA THR A 437 -31.45 -48.41 -25.50
C THR A 437 -31.92 -47.96 -24.10
N THR A 438 -33.14 -47.49 -24.11
CA THR A 438 -34.13 -47.38 -23.03
C THR A 438 -34.43 -48.76 -22.41
N THR A 439 -34.58 -48.81 -21.07
CA THR A 439 -35.65 -49.62 -20.43
C THR A 439 -35.99 -49.03 -19.07
N ASP A 440 -37.24 -48.72 -18.98
CA ASP A 440 -38.13 -48.42 -17.87
C ASP A 440 -38.25 -49.63 -16.93
N HIS A 441 -38.33 -49.42 -15.61
CA HIS A 441 -39.22 -50.20 -14.73
C HIS A 441 -39.45 -49.51 -13.37
N THR A 442 -40.68 -49.18 -13.19
CA THR A 442 -41.53 -48.88 -12.02
C THR A 442 -41.39 -49.82 -10.82
N GLY A 443 -41.64 -49.28 -9.63
CA GLY A 443 -42.40 -49.95 -8.55
C GLY A 443 -41.69 -50.21 -7.24
N THR A 444 -41.92 -49.58 -6.25
CA THR A 444 -42.83 -49.45 -5.11
C THR A 444 -42.33 -48.39 -4.14
#